data_97a50d27268be96ea2c7bf49a0354894
#
_entry.id   97a50d27268be96ea2c7bf49a0354894
#
_cell.length_a   1.000
_cell.length_b   1.000
_cell.length_c   1.000
_cell.angle_alpha   90.00
_cell.angle_beta   90.00
_cell.angle_gamma   90.00
#
_symmetry.space_group_name_H-M   'P 1'
#
loop_
_entity.id
_entity.type
_entity.pdbx_description
1 polymer ?
#
loop_
_entity_poly.entity_id
_entity_poly.type
_entity_poly.pdbx_seq_one_letter_code
_entity_poly.pdbx_strand_id
1 'polypeptide(L)'
;LVDEAAAFVTEAVMIDATDESELARLQPARRDCSVCAIGDDSKEASIICTALLRQMGAPWVIGRANNAMHRRILQLVGAHLVVTPEEEFGRRFANRLLNRQVISDMPLGDDLHLTEMSIHSSMIGKSLVELALPRRFGVMVVAVRRGAPSRVLQPDPHAPLEADDRLIIVSSE
;
A
#
# COMPACT_ATOMS: atom_id res chain seq x y z
N LEU A 1 20.71 -13.78 -9.16
CA LEU A 1 19.79 -12.61 -9.16
C LEU A 1 19.28 -12.27 -10.58
N VAL A 2 20.19 -11.97 -11.56
CA VAL A 2 19.75 -11.63 -12.93
C VAL A 2 19.04 -12.82 -13.58
N ASP A 3 19.62 -14.02 -13.50
CA ASP A 3 19.03 -15.24 -14.06
C ASP A 3 17.69 -15.62 -13.39
N GLU A 4 17.55 -15.38 -12.08
CA GLU A 4 16.30 -15.57 -11.35
C GLU A 4 15.24 -14.56 -11.80
N ALA A 5 15.62 -13.28 -11.92
CA ALA A 5 14.71 -12.22 -12.39
C ALA A 5 14.26 -12.45 -13.84
N ALA A 6 15.14 -12.95 -14.71
CA ALA A 6 14.83 -13.22 -16.12
C ALA A 6 13.65 -14.17 -16.33
N ALA A 7 13.33 -15.01 -15.34
CA ALA A 7 12.16 -15.89 -15.39
C ALA A 7 10.82 -15.16 -15.24
N PHE A 8 10.81 -13.93 -14.71
CA PHE A 8 9.61 -13.19 -14.35
C PHE A 8 9.46 -11.86 -15.09
N VAL A 9 10.49 -11.41 -15.81
CA VAL A 9 10.51 -10.12 -16.52
C VAL A 9 10.86 -10.29 -17.98
N THR A 10 10.50 -9.31 -18.80
CA THR A 10 10.78 -9.32 -20.23
C THR A 10 12.29 -9.25 -20.51
N GLU A 11 13.03 -8.50 -19.71
CA GLU A 11 14.46 -8.32 -19.85
C GLU A 11 15.08 -8.09 -18.46
N ALA A 12 16.17 -8.79 -18.19
CA ALA A 12 16.97 -8.61 -16.98
C ALA A 12 18.43 -8.36 -17.37
N VAL A 13 18.98 -7.24 -16.94
CA VAL A 13 20.35 -6.83 -17.26
C VAL A 13 21.10 -6.42 -15.99
N MET A 14 22.40 -6.61 -15.99
CA MET A 14 23.28 -6.12 -14.94
C MET A 14 23.98 -4.86 -15.42
N ILE A 15 23.71 -3.75 -14.76
CA ILE A 15 24.27 -2.43 -15.07
C ILE A 15 24.64 -1.67 -13.80
N ASP A 16 25.51 -0.69 -13.92
CA ASP A 16 25.66 0.33 -12.89
C ASP A 16 24.58 1.42 -13.10
N ALA A 17 23.60 1.47 -12.22
CA ALA A 17 22.50 2.44 -12.30
C ALA A 17 22.93 3.89 -12.01
N THR A 18 24.18 4.12 -11.61
CA THR A 18 24.78 5.45 -11.45
C THR A 18 25.58 5.89 -12.68
N ASP A 19 25.81 4.98 -13.63
CA ASP A 19 26.41 5.31 -14.92
C ASP A 19 25.33 5.75 -15.91
N GLU A 20 25.41 7.01 -16.33
CA GLU A 20 24.46 7.62 -17.27
C GLU A 20 24.38 6.86 -18.60
N SER A 21 25.52 6.40 -19.12
CA SER A 21 25.58 5.71 -20.41
C SER A 21 24.94 4.31 -20.37
N GLU A 22 25.13 3.60 -19.29
CA GLU A 22 24.51 2.29 -19.07
C GLU A 22 22.99 2.42 -18.85
N LEU A 23 22.59 3.39 -18.02
CA LEU A 23 21.18 3.63 -17.74
C LEU A 23 20.42 4.11 -19.00
N ALA A 24 21.04 4.91 -19.85
CA ALA A 24 20.47 5.39 -21.12
C ALA A 24 20.13 4.23 -22.08
N ARG A 25 20.88 3.12 -22.05
CA ARG A 25 20.62 1.94 -22.88
C ARG A 25 19.25 1.32 -22.61
N LEU A 26 18.70 1.51 -21.39
CA LEU A 26 17.37 1.05 -21.01
C LEU A 26 16.23 1.94 -21.55
N GLN A 27 16.59 3.07 -22.18
CA GLN A 27 15.67 4.03 -22.79
C GLN A 27 14.55 4.49 -21.82
N PRO A 28 14.87 5.13 -20.70
CA PRO A 28 13.90 5.50 -19.67
C PRO A 28 12.74 6.37 -20.20
N ALA A 29 13.00 7.26 -21.16
CA ALA A 29 11.98 8.12 -21.78
C ALA A 29 10.89 7.35 -22.55
N ARG A 30 11.17 6.08 -22.91
CA ARG A 30 10.23 5.24 -23.67
C ARG A 30 9.46 4.24 -22.78
N ARG A 31 9.70 4.29 -21.48
CA ARG A 31 9.01 3.43 -20.49
C ARG A 31 7.85 4.21 -19.87
N ASP A 32 6.76 3.53 -19.57
CA ASP A 32 5.60 4.15 -18.89
C ASP A 32 5.95 4.58 -17.47
N CYS A 33 6.79 3.80 -16.79
CA CYS A 33 7.23 4.04 -15.43
C CYS A 33 8.65 3.50 -15.20
N SER A 34 9.43 4.19 -14.38
CA SER A 34 10.73 3.75 -13.88
C SER A 34 10.70 3.70 -12.36
N VAL A 35 11.11 2.58 -11.78
CA VAL A 35 11.15 2.38 -10.33
C VAL A 35 12.59 2.22 -9.86
N CYS A 36 13.07 3.16 -9.05
CA CYS A 36 14.35 3.05 -8.37
C CYS A 36 14.11 2.41 -6.98
N ALA A 37 14.36 1.10 -6.88
CA ALA A 37 14.18 0.31 -5.67
C ALA A 37 15.51 -0.08 -5.00
N ILE A 38 16.58 0.71 -5.21
CA ILE A 38 17.88 0.48 -4.59
C ILE A 38 17.74 0.47 -3.07
N GLY A 39 18.33 -0.53 -2.44
CA GLY A 39 18.20 -0.80 -1.01
C GLY A 39 19.06 0.10 -0.10
N ASP A 40 19.18 -0.32 1.17
CA ASP A 40 19.82 0.45 2.23
C ASP A 40 21.32 0.65 2.03
N ASP A 41 21.97 -0.24 1.30
CA ASP A 41 23.43 -0.28 1.15
C ASP A 41 23.97 0.87 0.31
N SER A 42 23.13 1.55 -0.47
CA SER A 42 23.57 2.66 -1.34
C SER A 42 22.49 3.72 -1.57
N LYS A 43 22.26 4.55 -0.54
CA LYS A 43 21.38 5.73 -0.66
C LYS A 43 21.86 6.72 -1.71
N GLU A 44 23.17 6.88 -1.84
CA GLU A 44 23.79 7.75 -2.84
C GLU A 44 23.44 7.28 -4.26
N ALA A 45 23.59 5.98 -4.54
CA ALA A 45 23.23 5.42 -5.85
C ALA A 45 21.73 5.57 -6.13
N SER A 46 20.88 5.44 -5.13
CA SER A 46 19.41 5.66 -5.26
C SER A 46 19.09 7.10 -5.68
N ILE A 47 19.77 8.08 -5.08
CA ILE A 47 19.59 9.51 -5.39
C ILE A 47 20.09 9.80 -6.81
N ILE A 48 21.29 9.33 -7.17
CA ILE A 48 21.87 9.52 -8.50
C ILE A 48 21.00 8.88 -9.57
N CYS A 49 20.63 7.61 -9.40
CA CYS A 49 19.75 6.89 -10.34
C CYS A 49 18.42 7.63 -10.54
N THR A 50 17.78 8.09 -9.47
CA THR A 50 16.53 8.84 -9.55
C THR A 50 16.70 10.14 -10.33
N ALA A 51 17.78 10.89 -10.07
CA ALA A 51 18.09 12.13 -10.78
C ALA A 51 18.35 11.88 -12.28
N LEU A 52 19.13 10.85 -12.63
CA LEU A 52 19.41 10.46 -14.01
C LEU A 52 18.14 10.04 -14.75
N LEU A 53 17.28 9.23 -14.15
CA LEU A 53 16.00 8.84 -14.73
C LEU A 53 15.13 10.07 -15.07
N ARG A 54 15.10 11.05 -14.18
CA ARG A 54 14.41 12.34 -14.42
C ARG A 54 15.04 13.15 -15.54
N GLN A 55 16.37 13.28 -15.54
CA GLN A 55 17.11 13.99 -16.57
C GLN A 55 16.92 13.36 -17.94
N MET A 56 16.87 12.05 -18.03
CA MET A 56 16.62 11.27 -19.26
C MET A 56 15.16 11.31 -19.73
N GLY A 57 14.28 12.03 -19.04
CA GLY A 57 12.90 12.23 -19.46
C GLY A 57 11.97 11.04 -19.18
N ALA A 58 12.26 10.20 -18.18
CA ALA A 58 11.34 9.16 -17.75
C ALA A 58 9.99 9.79 -17.34
N PRO A 59 8.85 9.36 -17.93
CA PRO A 59 7.54 9.99 -17.70
C PRO A 59 7.08 9.91 -16.26
N TRP A 60 7.34 8.78 -15.61
CA TRP A 60 6.97 8.53 -14.23
C TRP A 60 8.13 7.85 -13.48
N VAL A 61 8.63 8.49 -12.44
CA VAL A 61 9.73 7.97 -11.61
C VAL A 61 9.25 7.76 -10.19
N ILE A 62 9.37 6.53 -9.72
CA ILE A 62 9.06 6.13 -8.34
C ILE A 62 10.37 5.80 -7.64
N GLY A 63 10.60 6.39 -6.46
CA GLY A 63 11.76 6.12 -5.62
C GLY A 63 11.37 5.39 -4.34
N ARG A 64 12.17 4.40 -3.92
CA ARG A 64 12.06 3.79 -2.59
C ARG A 64 12.93 4.57 -1.61
N ALA A 65 12.34 5.03 -0.52
CA ALA A 65 13.06 5.71 0.55
C ALA A 65 13.11 4.84 1.82
N ASN A 66 14.21 4.95 2.54
CA ASN A 66 14.50 4.18 3.76
C ASN A 66 14.21 4.98 5.03
N ASN A 67 14.06 6.30 4.91
CA ASN A 67 13.73 7.21 6.01
C ASN A 67 13.21 8.55 5.48
N ALA A 68 12.74 9.41 6.38
CA ALA A 68 12.15 10.70 6.04
C ALA A 68 13.11 11.66 5.31
N MET A 69 14.41 11.67 5.66
CA MET A 69 15.40 12.50 5.01
C MET A 69 15.64 12.03 3.57
N HIS A 70 15.80 10.72 3.36
CA HIS A 70 15.97 10.13 2.02
C HIS A 70 14.72 10.39 1.15
N ARG A 71 13.51 10.23 1.70
CA ARG A 71 12.25 10.61 1.03
C ARG A 71 12.29 12.04 0.52
N ARG A 72 12.67 12.98 1.39
CA ARG A 72 12.76 14.40 1.02
C ARG A 72 13.77 14.66 -0.10
N ILE A 73 14.94 14.00 -0.05
CA ILE A 73 15.96 14.13 -1.11
C ILE A 73 15.43 13.58 -2.43
N LEU A 74 14.82 12.39 -2.45
CA LEU A 74 14.26 11.81 -3.67
C LEU A 74 13.16 12.69 -4.28
N GLN A 75 12.35 13.34 -3.48
CA GLN A 75 11.37 14.33 -3.94
C GLN A 75 12.04 15.55 -4.57
N LEU A 76 13.12 16.08 -3.94
CA LEU A 76 13.86 17.22 -4.44
C LEU A 76 14.59 16.94 -5.75
N VAL A 77 15.09 15.72 -5.97
CA VAL A 77 15.70 15.33 -7.25
C VAL A 77 14.67 14.93 -8.31
N GLY A 78 13.39 15.01 -7.97
CA GLY A 78 12.30 14.94 -8.93
C GLY A 78 11.57 13.61 -9.04
N ALA A 79 11.67 12.70 -8.05
CA ALA A 79 10.79 11.55 -8.01
C ALA A 79 9.32 12.01 -7.98
N HIS A 80 8.47 11.41 -8.82
CA HIS A 80 7.05 11.73 -8.85
C HIS A 80 6.30 11.11 -7.66
N LEU A 81 6.75 9.94 -7.23
CA LEU A 81 6.25 9.24 -6.06
C LEU A 81 7.42 8.68 -5.27
N VAL A 82 7.36 8.80 -3.95
CA VAL A 82 8.32 8.15 -3.06
C VAL A 82 7.59 7.25 -2.09
N VAL A 83 7.94 5.98 -2.10
CA VAL A 83 7.36 4.94 -1.23
C VAL A 83 8.33 4.56 -0.12
N THR A 84 7.79 4.20 1.05
CA THR A 84 8.54 3.69 2.22
C THR A 84 7.91 2.37 2.66
N PRO A 85 8.16 1.27 1.91
CA PRO A 85 7.45 0.00 2.11
C PRO A 85 7.57 -0.54 3.53
N GLU A 86 8.74 -0.38 4.16
CA GLU A 86 9.01 -0.87 5.51
C GLU A 86 8.19 -0.11 6.57
N GLU A 87 8.11 1.21 6.45
CA GLU A 87 7.31 2.04 7.36
C GLU A 87 5.82 1.76 7.19
N GLU A 88 5.36 1.71 5.95
CA GLU A 88 3.95 1.42 5.64
C GLU A 88 3.54 0.03 6.10
N PHE A 89 4.39 -0.97 5.85
CA PHE A 89 4.15 -2.33 6.34
C PHE A 89 4.17 -2.38 7.88
N GLY A 90 5.17 -1.75 8.50
CA GLY A 90 5.33 -1.72 9.96
C GLY A 90 4.11 -1.12 10.65
N ARG A 91 3.60 0.00 10.13
CA ARG A 91 2.38 0.65 10.66
C ARG A 91 1.17 -0.29 10.57
N ARG A 92 0.91 -0.87 9.38
CA ARG A 92 -0.20 -1.82 9.19
C ARG A 92 -0.07 -3.04 10.08
N PHE A 93 1.14 -3.56 10.22
CA PHE A 93 1.41 -4.71 11.07
C PHE A 93 1.20 -4.39 12.56
N ALA A 94 1.66 -3.22 13.02
CA ALA A 94 1.43 -2.76 14.39
C ALA A 94 -0.07 -2.63 14.69
N ASN A 95 -0.84 -1.98 13.81
CA ASN A 95 -2.29 -1.88 13.95
C ASN A 95 -2.97 -3.24 14.05
N ARG A 96 -2.54 -4.21 13.24
CA ARG A 96 -3.06 -5.58 13.29
C ARG A 96 -2.72 -6.32 14.58
N LEU A 97 -1.53 -6.07 15.15
CA LEU A 97 -1.12 -6.67 16.43
C LEU A 97 -1.92 -6.08 17.61
N LEU A 98 -2.14 -4.77 17.59
CA LEU A 98 -2.90 -4.08 18.62
C LEU A 98 -4.39 -4.40 18.58
N ASN A 99 -4.93 -4.59 17.39
CA ASN A 99 -6.35 -4.83 17.16
C ASN A 99 -6.55 -6.20 16.50
N ARG A 100 -6.64 -7.25 17.31
CA ARG A 100 -6.78 -8.64 16.84
C ARG A 100 -7.98 -8.90 15.91
N GLN A 101 -8.98 -8.03 15.97
CA GLN A 101 -10.16 -8.11 15.10
C GLN A 101 -9.93 -7.51 13.73
N VAL A 102 -8.91 -6.65 13.56
CA VAL A 102 -8.55 -6.06 12.27
C VAL A 102 -7.83 -7.08 11.40
N ILE A 103 -8.42 -7.38 10.25
CA ILE A 103 -7.88 -8.31 9.26
C ILE A 103 -7.05 -7.57 8.24
N SER A 104 -7.57 -6.46 7.73
CA SER A 104 -6.90 -5.57 6.80
C SER A 104 -7.26 -4.12 7.08
N ASP A 105 -6.34 -3.22 6.76
CA ASP A 105 -6.50 -1.79 6.91
C ASP A 105 -5.85 -1.09 5.71
N MET A 106 -6.58 -0.16 5.09
CA MET A 106 -6.15 0.56 3.90
C MET A 106 -6.49 2.05 4.06
N PRO A 107 -5.51 2.95 4.05
CA PRO A 107 -5.78 4.38 4.06
C PRO A 107 -6.49 4.81 2.77
N LEU A 108 -7.52 5.65 2.92
CA LEU A 108 -8.25 6.29 1.82
C LEU A 108 -7.81 7.75 1.58
N GLY A 109 -6.98 8.30 2.46
CA GLY A 109 -6.58 9.70 2.50
C GLY A 109 -7.34 10.49 3.57
N ASP A 110 -6.81 11.68 3.92
CA ASP A 110 -7.45 12.62 4.88
C ASP A 110 -7.90 11.96 6.20
N ASP A 111 -7.04 11.14 6.80
CA ASP A 111 -7.28 10.38 8.05
C ASP A 111 -8.41 9.34 7.97
N LEU A 112 -8.92 9.04 6.77
CA LEU A 112 -9.91 7.99 6.57
C LEU A 112 -9.26 6.64 6.25
N HIS A 113 -9.80 5.59 6.85
CA HIS A 113 -9.36 4.21 6.68
C HIS A 113 -10.52 3.30 6.26
N LEU A 114 -10.25 2.41 5.31
CA LEU A 114 -11.11 1.27 5.01
C LEU A 114 -10.56 0.05 5.75
N THR A 115 -11.31 -0.42 6.74
CA THR A 115 -10.88 -1.51 7.61
C THR A 115 -11.80 -2.72 7.47
N GLU A 116 -11.23 -3.90 7.21
CA GLU A 116 -11.94 -5.17 7.33
C GLU A 116 -11.68 -5.74 8.72
N MET A 117 -12.74 -6.03 9.47
CA MET A 117 -12.64 -6.59 10.82
C MET A 117 -13.62 -7.73 11.06
N SER A 118 -13.21 -8.69 11.87
CA SER A 118 -14.13 -9.71 12.39
C SER A 118 -15.06 -9.10 13.44
N ILE A 119 -16.31 -9.57 13.46
CA ILE A 119 -17.26 -9.12 14.48
C ILE A 119 -16.90 -9.69 15.85
N HIS A 120 -17.21 -8.92 16.89
CA HIS A 120 -17.12 -9.39 18.27
C HIS A 120 -18.32 -10.26 18.63
N SER A 121 -18.16 -11.23 19.54
CA SER A 121 -19.23 -12.12 19.96
C SER A 121 -20.51 -11.41 20.43
N SER A 122 -20.39 -10.23 21.02
CA SER A 122 -21.52 -9.40 21.45
C SER A 122 -22.34 -8.78 20.31
N MET A 123 -21.85 -8.86 19.07
CA MET A 123 -22.53 -8.35 17.87
C MET A 123 -23.31 -9.44 17.14
N ILE A 124 -23.00 -10.70 17.39
CA ILE A 124 -23.68 -11.84 16.77
C ILE A 124 -25.18 -11.82 17.09
N GLY A 125 -26.01 -12.03 16.06
CA GLY A 125 -27.47 -12.02 16.15
C GLY A 125 -28.10 -10.63 16.21
N LYS A 126 -27.29 -9.56 16.28
CA LYS A 126 -27.81 -8.17 16.25
C LYS A 126 -27.72 -7.60 14.84
N SER A 127 -28.67 -6.73 14.53
CA SER A 127 -28.67 -5.96 13.28
C SER A 127 -27.76 -4.73 13.38
N LEU A 128 -27.38 -4.15 12.23
CA LEU A 128 -26.61 -2.91 12.19
C LEU A 128 -27.37 -1.72 12.79
N VAL A 129 -28.73 -1.73 12.70
CA VAL A 129 -29.57 -0.73 13.35
C VAL A 129 -29.46 -0.80 14.86
N GLU A 130 -29.57 -2.00 15.45
CA GLU A 130 -29.45 -2.20 16.89
C GLU A 130 -28.06 -1.85 17.43
N LEU A 131 -27.02 -2.11 16.64
CA LEU A 131 -25.64 -1.80 16.99
C LEU A 131 -25.36 -0.29 16.93
N ALA A 132 -26.08 0.44 16.08
CA ALA A 132 -25.95 1.88 15.89
C ALA A 132 -24.49 2.36 15.74
N LEU A 133 -23.67 1.60 15.01
CA LEU A 133 -22.21 1.80 14.88
C LEU A 133 -21.85 3.22 14.44
N PRO A 134 -22.53 3.84 13.44
CA PRO A 134 -22.23 5.20 13.04
C PRO A 134 -22.39 6.21 14.18
N ARG A 135 -23.48 6.08 14.96
CA ARG A 135 -23.79 7.01 16.06
C ARG A 135 -22.87 6.81 17.28
N ARG A 136 -22.45 5.57 17.53
CA ARG A 136 -21.67 5.23 18.75
C ARG A 136 -20.18 5.39 18.55
N PHE A 137 -19.68 5.11 17.35
CA PHE A 137 -18.25 5.01 17.06
C PHE A 137 -17.80 5.85 15.85
N GLY A 138 -18.70 6.57 15.18
CA GLY A 138 -18.36 7.37 14.01
C GLY A 138 -17.96 6.55 12.78
N VAL A 139 -18.24 5.25 12.75
CA VAL A 139 -17.84 4.35 11.66
C VAL A 139 -18.98 4.12 10.68
N MET A 140 -18.67 4.03 9.39
CA MET A 140 -19.65 3.68 8.35
C MET A 140 -19.40 2.24 7.90
N VAL A 141 -20.44 1.39 7.96
CA VAL A 141 -20.38 0.03 7.41
C VAL A 141 -20.68 0.09 5.92
N VAL A 142 -19.69 -0.26 5.09
CA VAL A 142 -19.83 -0.20 3.62
C VAL A 142 -20.13 -1.56 2.99
N ALA A 143 -19.72 -2.65 3.64
CA ALA A 143 -20.04 -4.00 3.20
C ALA A 143 -19.98 -5.01 4.35
N VAL A 144 -20.61 -6.16 4.15
CA VAL A 144 -20.47 -7.34 5.01
C VAL A 144 -19.89 -8.47 4.16
N ARG A 145 -18.85 -9.11 4.67
CA ARG A 145 -18.27 -10.29 4.05
C ARG A 145 -18.74 -11.53 4.79
N ARG A 146 -19.39 -12.49 4.08
CA ARG A 146 -20.03 -13.68 4.66
C ARG A 146 -19.69 -14.94 3.88
N GLY A 147 -19.64 -16.06 4.59
CA GLY A 147 -19.64 -17.41 4.04
C GLY A 147 -18.29 -17.93 3.53
N ALA A 148 -18.33 -19.21 3.12
CA ALA A 148 -17.25 -19.91 2.44
C ALA A 148 -17.82 -20.63 1.20
N PRO A 149 -17.47 -20.20 -0.05
CA PRO A 149 -16.53 -19.15 -0.38
C PRO A 149 -17.04 -17.76 0.02
N SER A 150 -16.10 -16.91 0.43
CA SER A 150 -16.35 -15.58 0.95
C SER A 150 -17.03 -14.68 -0.09
N ARG A 151 -18.17 -14.08 0.24
CA ARG A 151 -18.90 -13.13 -0.62
C ARG A 151 -19.01 -11.77 0.07
N VAL A 152 -18.81 -10.72 -0.70
CA VAL A 152 -19.03 -9.35 -0.24
C VAL A 152 -20.48 -8.98 -0.56
N LEU A 153 -21.22 -8.60 0.46
CA LEU A 153 -22.64 -8.26 0.39
C LEU A 153 -22.84 -6.79 0.72
N GLN A 154 -23.84 -6.18 0.10
CA GLN A 154 -24.33 -4.88 0.54
C GLN A 154 -24.91 -5.04 1.95
N PRO A 155 -24.62 -4.09 2.89
CA PRO A 155 -25.14 -4.21 4.24
C PRO A 155 -26.67 -4.09 4.26
N ASP A 156 -27.34 -5.08 4.82
CA ASP A 156 -28.76 -4.94 5.18
C ASP A 156 -28.83 -4.44 6.64
N PRO A 157 -29.37 -3.22 6.89
CA PRO A 157 -29.40 -2.65 8.23
C PRO A 157 -30.20 -3.46 9.25
N HIS A 158 -31.16 -4.27 8.77
CA HIS A 158 -32.08 -5.03 9.62
C HIS A 158 -31.72 -6.52 9.76
N ALA A 159 -30.85 -7.04 8.89
CA ALA A 159 -30.41 -8.43 8.96
C ALA A 159 -29.48 -8.66 10.16
N PRO A 160 -29.65 -9.79 10.89
CA PRO A 160 -28.76 -10.14 11.98
C PRO A 160 -27.38 -10.54 11.45
N LEU A 161 -26.34 -10.14 12.16
CA LEU A 161 -24.95 -10.54 11.88
C LEU A 161 -24.72 -11.99 12.33
N GLU A 162 -24.02 -12.76 11.51
CA GLU A 162 -23.65 -14.16 11.75
C GLU A 162 -22.23 -14.27 12.30
N ALA A 163 -21.90 -15.35 13.00
CA ALA A 163 -20.62 -15.52 13.72
C ALA A 163 -19.38 -15.33 12.85
N ASP A 164 -19.43 -15.72 11.56
CA ASP A 164 -18.31 -15.63 10.61
C ASP A 164 -18.35 -14.36 9.76
N ASP A 165 -19.28 -13.44 10.05
CA ASP A 165 -19.34 -12.17 9.33
C ASP A 165 -18.12 -11.31 9.64
N ARG A 166 -17.69 -10.57 8.62
CA ARG A 166 -16.70 -9.53 8.73
C ARG A 166 -17.30 -8.24 8.24
N LEU A 167 -17.08 -7.18 8.96
CA LEU A 167 -17.50 -5.86 8.55
C LEU A 167 -16.38 -5.17 7.78
N ILE A 168 -16.73 -4.55 6.69
CA ILE A 168 -15.88 -3.60 5.99
C ILE A 168 -16.42 -2.23 6.34
N ILE A 169 -15.60 -1.46 7.05
CA ILE A 169 -16.00 -0.16 7.61
C ILE A 169 -15.08 0.94 7.10
N VAL A 170 -15.61 2.15 7.07
CA VAL A 170 -14.83 3.38 6.93
C VAL A 170 -14.89 4.14 8.24
N SER A 171 -13.73 4.54 8.76
CA SER A 171 -13.59 5.35 9.97
C SER A 171 -12.45 6.35 9.82
N SER A 172 -12.49 7.43 10.61
CA SER A 172 -11.29 8.22 10.92
C SER A 172 -10.46 7.50 11.99
N GLU A 173 -9.15 7.78 12.04
CA GLU A 173 -8.28 7.30 13.14
C GLU A 173 -8.77 7.76 14.52
#